data_7954fe7d00c0dcd2e9ce26d0031bdc50
#
_entry.id   7954fe7d00c0dcd2e9ce26d0031bdc50
#
_cell.length_a   1.000
_cell.length_b   1.000
_cell.length_c   1.000
_cell.angle_alpha   90.00
_cell.angle_beta   90.00
_cell.angle_gamma   90.00
#
_symmetry.space_group_name_H-M   'P 1'
#
loop_
_entity.id
_entity.type
_entity.pdbx_description
1 polymer ?
#
loop_
_entity_poly.entity_id
_entity_poly.type
_entity_poly.pdbx_seq_one_letter_code
_entity_poly.pdbx_strand_id
1 'polypeptide(L)'
;MKKLTFVSVAALALACSPLAAQTAEQVTVIHAGQLLDKPGSAPRGPSTIIIRNGKVAEVLNGHQSGPAGATLIDLKDKFVLPGLIDSHVHLDSDAGGNAALIEGITDSPARAAYRAAGNAKKTLMAGFTTVRNLGDGSGATLALRDAVAAGDLPGPRIIDAGRSISTT
;
A
#
# COMPACT_ATOMS: atom_id res chain seq x y z
N MET A 1 -74.32 -3.86 34.56
CA MET A 1 -73.49 -4.34 33.42
C MET A 1 -72.64 -3.17 32.93
N LYS A 2 -71.35 -3.11 33.31
CA LYS A 2 -70.38 -2.04 32.89
C LYS A 2 -69.63 -2.51 31.66
N LYS A 3 -69.77 -1.76 30.55
CA LYS A 3 -68.99 -2.03 29.30
C LYS A 3 -67.61 -1.45 29.43
N LEU A 4 -66.59 -2.31 29.33
CA LEU A 4 -65.21 -1.92 29.24
C LEU A 4 -64.90 -1.62 27.75
N THR A 5 -64.46 -0.39 27.47
CA THR A 5 -63.98 0.02 26.14
C THR A 5 -62.47 -0.12 26.10
N PHE A 6 -61.97 -1.03 25.27
CA PHE A 6 -60.50 -1.18 25.01
C PHE A 6 -60.04 -0.12 23.99
N VAL A 7 -59.15 0.75 24.39
CA VAL A 7 -58.43 1.67 23.51
C VAL A 7 -57.13 1.01 23.07
N SER A 8 -57.04 0.65 21.77
CA SER A 8 -55.80 0.13 21.16
C SER A 8 -54.90 1.29 20.80
N VAL A 9 -53.73 1.36 21.44
CA VAL A 9 -52.64 2.28 21.08
C VAL A 9 -51.79 1.60 20.02
N ALA A 10 -51.87 2.06 18.79
CA ALA A 10 -50.96 1.63 17.73
C ALA A 10 -49.61 2.35 17.88
N ALA A 11 -48.57 1.62 18.24
CA ALA A 11 -47.18 2.12 18.28
C ALA A 11 -46.64 2.19 16.87
N LEU A 12 -46.39 3.40 16.37
CA LEU A 12 -45.77 3.68 15.09
C LEU A 12 -44.24 3.57 15.29
N ALA A 13 -43.64 2.43 14.91
CA ALA A 13 -42.19 2.24 14.93
C ALA A 13 -41.58 2.97 13.72
N LEU A 14 -40.94 4.14 13.96
CA LEU A 14 -40.08 4.77 12.97
C LEU A 14 -38.83 3.89 12.76
N ALA A 15 -38.76 3.23 11.61
CA ALA A 15 -37.56 2.55 11.17
C ALA A 15 -36.49 3.60 10.75
N CYS A 16 -35.58 3.95 11.65
CA CYS A 16 -34.35 4.68 11.31
C CYS A 16 -33.44 3.75 10.53
N SER A 17 -33.48 3.80 9.21
CA SER A 17 -32.46 3.17 8.37
C SER A 17 -31.14 3.94 8.58
N PRO A 18 -30.02 3.26 8.91
CA PRO A 18 -28.72 3.93 8.98
C PRO A 18 -28.38 4.42 7.57
N LEU A 19 -28.25 5.73 7.42
CA LEU A 19 -27.68 6.36 6.23
C LEU A 19 -26.20 5.95 6.19
N ALA A 20 -25.88 4.94 5.37
CA ALA A 20 -24.50 4.57 5.13
C ALA A 20 -23.79 5.81 4.57
N ALA A 21 -22.86 6.38 5.34
CA ALA A 21 -22.02 7.46 4.88
C ALA A 21 -21.23 6.95 3.66
N GLN A 22 -21.60 7.38 2.46
CA GLN A 22 -20.80 7.17 1.26
C GLN A 22 -19.47 7.87 1.50
N THR A 23 -18.40 7.10 1.68
CA THR A 23 -17.05 7.66 1.66
C THR A 23 -16.85 8.31 0.30
N ALA A 24 -16.58 9.63 0.31
CA ALA A 24 -16.37 10.39 -0.93
C ALA A 24 -15.26 9.72 -1.75
N GLU A 25 -15.46 9.59 -3.05
CA GLU A 25 -14.47 9.00 -3.94
C GLU A 25 -13.17 9.81 -3.88
N GLN A 26 -12.07 9.16 -3.51
CA GLN A 26 -10.77 9.79 -3.49
C GLN A 26 -10.16 9.76 -4.89
N VAL A 27 -10.01 10.94 -5.50
CA VAL A 27 -9.41 11.09 -6.83
C VAL A 27 -8.09 11.85 -6.74
N THR A 28 -7.04 11.27 -7.32
CA THR A 28 -5.74 11.92 -7.50
C THR A 28 -5.42 12.00 -8.98
N VAL A 29 -4.93 13.14 -9.42
CA VAL A 29 -4.49 13.42 -10.79
C VAL A 29 -3.00 13.67 -10.76
N ILE A 30 -2.23 12.97 -11.59
CA ILE A 30 -0.80 13.21 -11.75
C ILE A 30 -0.56 13.75 -13.15
N HIS A 31 0.10 14.93 -13.26
CA HIS A 31 0.62 15.44 -14.52
C HIS A 31 2.08 15.03 -14.66
N ALA A 32 2.39 14.16 -15.60
CA ALA A 32 3.76 13.70 -15.89
C ALA A 32 4.34 14.45 -17.09
N GLY A 33 5.62 14.83 -17.04
CA GLY A 33 6.34 15.38 -18.19
C GLY A 33 6.62 14.31 -19.23
N GLN A 34 7.05 13.14 -18.77
CA GLN A 34 7.16 11.90 -19.55
C GLN A 34 6.62 10.74 -18.72
N LEU A 35 6.05 9.74 -19.38
CA LEU A 35 5.48 8.57 -18.72
C LEU A 35 5.91 7.27 -19.40
N LEU A 36 6.49 6.35 -18.63
CA LEU A 36 6.69 4.97 -19.04
C LEU A 36 5.58 4.10 -18.41
N ASP A 37 4.48 3.89 -19.13
CA ASP A 37 3.35 3.06 -18.68
C ASP A 37 3.38 1.63 -19.26
N LYS A 38 4.25 1.39 -20.26
CA LYS A 38 4.40 0.08 -20.91
C LYS A 38 5.87 -0.28 -21.03
N PRO A 39 6.40 -1.14 -20.16
CA PRO A 39 7.78 -1.61 -20.26
C PRO A 39 8.07 -2.21 -21.64
N GLY A 40 9.25 -1.90 -22.20
CA GLY A 40 9.64 -2.33 -23.55
C GLY A 40 9.13 -1.43 -24.69
N SER A 41 8.31 -0.43 -24.42
CA SER A 41 7.89 0.59 -25.39
C SER A 41 8.60 1.92 -25.13
N ALA A 42 8.60 2.81 -26.12
CA ALA A 42 9.07 4.18 -25.93
C ALA A 42 8.17 4.90 -24.89
N PRO A 43 8.75 5.73 -24.01
CA PRO A 43 7.98 6.55 -23.10
C PRO A 43 7.02 7.47 -23.85
N ARG A 44 5.86 7.73 -23.26
CA ARG A 44 4.95 8.78 -23.69
C ARG A 44 5.50 10.15 -23.34
N GLY A 45 5.13 11.19 -24.09
CA GLY A 45 5.32 12.59 -23.71
C GLY A 45 4.41 13.00 -22.53
N PRO A 46 4.05 14.30 -22.47
CA PRO A 46 3.17 14.81 -21.44
C PRO A 46 1.90 13.97 -21.27
N SER A 47 1.59 13.59 -20.05
CA SER A 47 0.51 12.65 -19.76
C SER A 47 -0.20 13.01 -18.47
N THR A 48 -1.48 12.63 -18.38
CA THR A 48 -2.28 12.70 -17.16
C THR A 48 -2.63 11.30 -16.70
N ILE A 49 -2.39 11.01 -15.43
CA ILE A 49 -2.75 9.74 -14.78
C ILE A 49 -3.86 10.05 -13.78
N ILE A 50 -5.01 9.42 -13.93
CA ILE A 50 -6.13 9.55 -12.99
C ILE A 50 -6.19 8.31 -12.11
N ILE A 51 -6.12 8.53 -10.80
CA ILE A 51 -6.18 7.49 -9.78
C ILE A 51 -7.49 7.66 -9.01
N ARG A 52 -8.29 6.59 -8.93
CA ARG A 52 -9.54 6.54 -8.17
C ARG A 52 -9.45 5.45 -7.12
N ASN A 53 -9.64 5.82 -5.87
CA ASN A 53 -9.58 4.87 -4.74
C ASN A 53 -8.33 3.99 -4.76
N GLY A 54 -7.15 4.61 -5.00
CA GLY A 54 -5.85 3.93 -5.02
C GLY A 54 -5.54 3.10 -6.27
N LYS A 55 -6.40 3.13 -7.30
CA LYS A 55 -6.19 2.40 -8.57
C LYS A 55 -6.07 3.36 -9.74
N VAL A 56 -5.15 3.09 -10.65
CA VAL A 56 -5.06 3.82 -11.93
C VAL A 56 -6.32 3.51 -12.73
N ALA A 57 -7.14 4.53 -12.93
CA ALA A 57 -8.39 4.45 -13.70
C ALA A 57 -8.16 4.79 -15.17
N GLU A 58 -7.37 5.84 -15.44
CA GLU A 58 -7.15 6.36 -16.80
C GLU A 58 -5.72 6.86 -16.97
N VAL A 59 -5.21 6.77 -18.21
CA VAL A 59 -3.97 7.39 -18.65
C VAL A 59 -4.24 8.14 -19.95
N LEU A 60 -4.17 9.47 -19.90
CA LEU A 60 -4.53 10.36 -20.98
C LEU A 60 -3.29 11.07 -21.54
N ASN A 61 -3.34 11.47 -22.81
CA ASN A 61 -2.29 12.28 -23.43
C ASN A 61 -2.45 13.76 -23.03
N GLY A 62 -1.33 14.45 -22.83
CA GLY A 62 -1.30 15.84 -22.40
C GLY A 62 -1.70 16.03 -20.95
N HIS A 63 -1.64 17.28 -20.47
CA HIS A 63 -2.03 17.65 -19.12
C HIS A 63 -3.50 18.08 -19.12
N GLN A 64 -4.37 17.20 -18.67
CA GLN A 64 -5.82 17.42 -18.63
C GLN A 64 -6.29 17.67 -17.19
N SER A 65 -7.31 18.51 -17.07
CA SER A 65 -7.94 18.77 -15.77
C SER A 65 -8.63 17.51 -15.25
N GLY A 66 -8.47 17.26 -13.96
CA GLY A 66 -9.22 16.21 -13.27
C GLY A 66 -10.63 16.64 -12.87
N PRO A 67 -11.41 15.73 -12.31
CA PRO A 67 -12.70 16.06 -11.69
C PRO A 67 -12.57 17.13 -10.60
N ALA A 68 -13.64 17.86 -10.36
CA ALA A 68 -13.69 18.82 -9.25
C ALA A 68 -13.38 18.14 -7.91
N GLY A 69 -12.52 18.73 -7.10
CA GLY A 69 -12.09 18.19 -5.80
C GLY A 69 -10.97 17.15 -5.86
N ALA A 70 -10.45 16.81 -7.04
CA ALA A 70 -9.30 15.92 -7.18
C ALA A 70 -8.01 16.57 -6.64
N THR A 71 -7.17 15.75 -5.97
CA THR A 71 -5.82 16.16 -5.57
C THR A 71 -4.91 16.16 -6.80
N LEU A 72 -4.26 17.29 -7.12
CA LEU A 72 -3.28 17.36 -8.19
C LEU A 72 -1.87 17.16 -7.68
N ILE A 73 -1.13 16.25 -8.32
CA ILE A 73 0.32 16.08 -8.16
C ILE A 73 0.98 16.54 -9.46
N ASP A 74 1.65 17.69 -9.43
CA ASP A 74 2.32 18.27 -10.59
C ASP A 74 3.76 17.74 -10.72
N LEU A 75 3.98 16.89 -11.73
CA LEU A 75 5.26 16.30 -12.10
C LEU A 75 5.58 16.57 -13.58
N LYS A 76 5.16 17.75 -14.10
CA LYS A 76 5.34 18.10 -15.52
C LYS A 76 6.79 18.18 -15.97
N ASP A 77 7.72 18.36 -15.05
CA ASP A 77 9.17 18.37 -15.28
C ASP A 77 9.85 17.03 -14.98
N LYS A 78 9.09 16.00 -14.63
CA LYS A 78 9.60 14.69 -14.22
C LYS A 78 9.27 13.59 -15.22
N PHE A 79 10.10 12.56 -15.16
CA PHE A 79 9.84 11.26 -15.77
C PHE A 79 9.12 10.38 -14.74
N VAL A 80 7.93 9.92 -15.07
CA VAL A 80 7.09 9.06 -14.21
C VAL A 80 7.09 7.65 -14.75
N LEU A 81 7.21 6.67 -13.88
CA LEU A 81 7.17 5.24 -14.20
C LEU A 81 6.43 4.49 -13.08
N PRO A 82 5.94 3.27 -13.35
CA PRO A 82 5.41 2.39 -12.30
C PRO A 82 6.46 2.13 -11.23
N GLY A 83 6.02 1.90 -10.00
CA GLY A 83 6.92 1.51 -8.92
C GLY A 83 7.73 0.27 -9.29
N LEU A 84 9.01 0.27 -8.92
CA LEU A 84 9.93 -0.82 -9.19
C LEU A 84 9.56 -2.05 -8.35
N ILE A 85 9.92 -3.23 -8.86
CA ILE A 85 9.74 -4.51 -8.18
C ILE A 85 11.11 -5.15 -7.99
N ASP A 86 11.46 -5.49 -6.75
CA ASP A 86 12.65 -6.29 -6.45
C ASP A 86 12.20 -7.69 -6.04
N SER A 87 12.63 -8.69 -6.81
CA SER A 87 12.23 -10.08 -6.60
C SER A 87 13.13 -10.86 -5.65
N HIS A 88 14.16 -10.24 -5.08
CA HIS A 88 15.11 -10.89 -4.17
C HIS A 88 15.69 -9.92 -3.16
N VAL A 89 15.06 -9.82 -2.00
CA VAL A 89 15.55 -8.99 -0.89
C VAL A 89 15.61 -9.79 0.42
N HIS A 90 16.40 -9.26 1.37
CA HIS A 90 16.44 -9.66 2.77
C HIS A 90 16.29 -8.39 3.61
N LEU A 91 15.06 -8.06 4.01
CA LEU A 91 14.76 -6.81 4.70
C LEU A 91 15.27 -6.77 6.15
N ASP A 92 15.49 -7.93 6.76
CA ASP A 92 15.93 -8.09 8.14
C ASP A 92 17.44 -7.86 8.34
N SER A 93 18.23 -7.78 7.26
CA SER A 93 19.67 -7.53 7.32
C SER A 93 20.15 -6.53 6.27
N ASP A 94 21.10 -5.67 6.66
CA ASP A 94 21.88 -4.81 5.75
C ASP A 94 23.27 -5.43 5.46
N ALA A 95 23.61 -6.50 6.16
CA ALA A 95 24.93 -7.10 6.12
C ALA A 95 25.01 -8.26 5.12
N GLY A 96 26.21 -8.52 4.62
CA GLY A 96 26.52 -9.69 3.79
C GLY A 96 27.54 -10.61 4.47
N GLY A 97 27.59 -11.88 4.02
CA GLY A 97 28.59 -12.84 4.47
C GLY A 97 28.57 -13.08 5.99
N ASN A 98 29.76 -13.08 6.62
CA ASN A 98 29.90 -13.37 8.04
C ASN A 98 29.19 -12.37 8.95
N ALA A 99 29.02 -11.11 8.55
CA ALA A 99 28.32 -10.11 9.35
C ALA A 99 26.82 -10.45 9.46
N ALA A 100 26.20 -10.94 8.39
CA ALA A 100 24.81 -11.40 8.42
C ALA A 100 24.63 -12.62 9.36
N LEU A 101 25.60 -13.53 9.39
CA LEU A 101 25.59 -14.66 10.30
C LEU A 101 25.68 -14.20 11.77
N ILE A 102 26.53 -13.23 12.07
CA ILE A 102 26.68 -12.65 13.41
C ILE A 102 25.35 -11.98 13.82
N GLU A 103 24.77 -11.17 12.96
CA GLU A 103 23.45 -10.55 13.21
C GLU A 103 22.38 -11.60 13.52
N GLY A 104 22.33 -12.68 12.74
CA GLY A 104 21.36 -13.77 12.94
C GLY A 104 21.51 -14.51 14.28
N ILE A 105 22.70 -14.46 14.89
CA ILE A 105 22.99 -15.11 16.19
C ILE A 105 22.81 -14.12 17.36
N THR A 106 23.19 -12.85 17.16
CA THR A 106 23.27 -11.87 18.25
C THR A 106 22.02 -11.02 18.40
N ASP A 107 21.27 -10.83 17.33
CA ASP A 107 20.09 -9.97 17.36
C ASP A 107 18.87 -10.69 17.91
N SER A 108 18.13 -9.98 18.76
CA SER A 108 16.81 -10.43 19.14
C SER A 108 15.82 -10.29 17.96
N PRO A 109 14.72 -11.07 17.91
CA PRO A 109 13.67 -10.91 16.92
C PRO A 109 13.12 -9.48 16.84
N ALA A 110 13.01 -8.78 17.99
CA ALA A 110 12.59 -7.40 18.05
C ALA A 110 13.58 -6.46 17.34
N ARG A 111 14.88 -6.67 17.51
CA ARG A 111 15.90 -5.88 16.82
C ARG A 111 15.85 -6.10 15.30
N ALA A 112 15.72 -7.33 14.87
CA ALA A 112 15.55 -7.68 13.46
C ALA A 112 14.30 -6.99 12.87
N ALA A 113 13.18 -6.96 13.60
CA ALA A 113 11.95 -6.29 13.18
C ALA A 113 12.14 -4.78 13.00
N TYR A 114 12.81 -4.09 13.92
CA TYR A 114 13.07 -2.66 13.76
C TYR A 114 14.02 -2.35 12.60
N ARG A 115 15.02 -3.19 12.36
CA ARG A 115 15.89 -3.07 11.19
C ARG A 115 15.09 -3.28 9.91
N ALA A 116 14.29 -4.33 9.84
CA ALA A 116 13.45 -4.65 8.69
C ALA A 116 12.48 -3.50 8.37
N ALA A 117 11.85 -2.88 9.37
CA ALA A 117 10.99 -1.71 9.18
C ALA A 117 11.76 -0.51 8.60
N GLY A 118 12.97 -0.25 9.10
CA GLY A 118 13.85 0.79 8.56
C GLY A 118 14.23 0.54 7.10
N ASN A 119 14.57 -0.70 6.76
CA ASN A 119 14.94 -1.11 5.41
C ASN A 119 13.74 -1.07 4.45
N ALA A 120 12.57 -1.50 4.88
CA ALA A 120 11.35 -1.39 4.09
C ALA A 120 11.05 0.07 3.71
N LYS A 121 11.18 1.00 4.66
CA LYS A 121 11.04 2.42 4.39
C LYS A 121 12.07 2.93 3.38
N LYS A 122 13.36 2.60 3.54
CA LYS A 122 14.42 2.98 2.60
C LYS A 122 14.13 2.45 1.20
N THR A 123 13.72 1.18 1.10
CA THR A 123 13.38 0.49 -0.14
C THR A 123 12.22 1.18 -0.86
N LEU A 124 11.15 1.52 -0.13
CA LEU A 124 10.00 2.27 -0.68
C LEU A 124 10.44 3.64 -1.19
N MET A 125 11.24 4.38 -0.40
CA MET A 125 11.72 5.72 -0.79
C MET A 125 12.71 5.70 -1.95
N ALA A 126 13.34 4.55 -2.23
CA ALA A 126 14.13 4.32 -3.43
C ALA A 126 13.30 3.99 -4.68
N GLY A 127 11.96 3.91 -4.54
CA GLY A 127 11.03 3.67 -5.65
C GLY A 127 10.58 2.22 -5.82
N PHE A 128 11.01 1.31 -4.97
CA PHE A 128 10.53 -0.09 -4.99
C PHE A 128 9.22 -0.19 -4.21
N THR A 129 8.12 -0.41 -4.93
CA THR A 129 6.77 -0.49 -4.36
C THR A 129 6.32 -1.91 -4.06
N THR A 130 7.05 -2.90 -4.56
CA THR A 130 6.82 -4.33 -4.29
C THR A 130 8.16 -5.03 -4.17
N VAL A 131 8.29 -5.90 -3.17
CA VAL A 131 9.49 -6.72 -2.97
C VAL A 131 9.12 -8.16 -2.64
N ARG A 132 10.01 -9.10 -3.01
CA ARG A 132 9.93 -10.49 -2.58
C ARG A 132 11.05 -10.78 -1.60
N ASN A 133 10.72 -10.94 -0.32
CA ASN A 133 11.67 -11.30 0.74
C ASN A 133 11.89 -12.81 0.76
N LEU A 134 13.13 -13.25 0.58
CA LEU A 134 13.49 -14.66 0.36
C LEU A 134 14.05 -15.33 1.61
N GLY A 135 13.46 -15.09 2.72
CA GLY A 135 13.73 -15.80 3.95
C GLY A 135 14.18 -14.91 5.09
N ASP A 136 13.76 -15.34 6.26
CA ASP A 136 14.02 -14.69 7.54
C ASP A 136 13.96 -15.77 8.64
N GLY A 137 15.01 -15.85 9.45
CA GLY A 137 15.10 -16.80 10.55
C GLY A 137 14.27 -16.43 11.78
N SER A 138 13.93 -15.16 11.93
CA SER A 138 13.30 -14.59 13.13
C SER A 138 11.79 -14.46 13.06
N GLY A 139 11.19 -14.47 11.85
CA GLY A 139 9.80 -14.14 11.60
C GLY A 139 9.50 -12.64 11.55
N ALA A 140 10.51 -11.78 11.65
CA ALA A 140 10.38 -10.34 11.66
C ALA A 140 9.77 -9.80 10.35
N THR A 141 10.15 -10.37 9.22
CA THR A 141 9.69 -9.90 7.91
C THR A 141 8.23 -10.29 7.62
N LEU A 142 7.75 -11.42 8.14
CA LEU A 142 6.32 -11.78 8.11
C LEU A 142 5.48 -10.79 8.92
N ALA A 143 5.94 -10.45 10.13
CA ALA A 143 5.27 -9.44 10.96
C ALA A 143 5.28 -8.06 10.30
N LEU A 144 6.40 -7.69 9.66
CA LEU A 144 6.51 -6.44 8.91
C LEU A 144 5.56 -6.41 7.71
N ARG A 145 5.45 -7.50 6.93
CA ARG A 145 4.48 -7.63 5.83
C ARG A 145 3.07 -7.31 6.31
N ASP A 146 2.67 -7.89 7.43
CA ASP A 146 1.32 -7.72 7.97
C ASP A 146 1.11 -6.28 8.47
N ALA A 147 2.10 -5.69 9.15
CA ALA A 147 2.05 -4.30 9.61
C ALA A 147 1.99 -3.29 8.44
N VAL A 148 2.74 -3.52 7.36
CA VAL A 148 2.67 -2.68 6.16
C VAL A 148 1.31 -2.85 5.47
N ALA A 149 0.79 -4.07 5.37
CA ALA A 149 -0.52 -4.32 4.78
C ALA A 149 -1.67 -3.70 5.59
N ALA A 150 -1.54 -3.63 6.92
CA ALA A 150 -2.49 -2.96 7.81
C ALA A 150 -2.37 -1.42 7.77
N GLY A 151 -1.28 -0.87 7.22
CA GLY A 151 -1.01 0.57 7.19
C GLY A 151 -0.34 1.10 8.46
N ASP A 152 0.11 0.24 9.35
CA ASP A 152 0.79 0.62 10.61
C ASP A 152 2.19 1.17 10.34
N LEU A 153 2.85 0.69 9.28
CA LEU A 153 4.20 1.08 8.90
C LEU A 153 4.31 1.40 7.41
N PRO A 154 5.11 2.41 7.02
CA PRO A 154 5.42 2.66 5.62
C PRO A 154 6.38 1.60 5.07
N GLY A 155 6.04 1.01 3.93
CA GLY A 155 6.87 0.04 3.24
C GLY A 155 6.31 -0.36 1.89
N PRO A 156 7.07 -1.09 1.07
CA PRO A 156 6.57 -1.68 -0.16
C PRO A 156 5.58 -2.81 0.15
N ARG A 157 4.84 -3.27 -0.83
CA ARG A 157 4.13 -4.55 -0.75
C ARG A 157 5.16 -5.66 -0.60
N ILE A 158 5.08 -6.44 0.46
CA ILE A 158 6.03 -7.51 0.75
C ILE A 158 5.39 -8.85 0.42
N ILE A 159 6.03 -9.63 -0.46
CA ILE A 159 5.76 -11.04 -0.69
C ILE A 159 6.83 -11.79 0.06
N ASP A 160 6.46 -12.50 1.11
CA ASP A 160 7.43 -13.12 2.03
C ASP A 160 7.42 -14.64 1.89
N ALA A 161 8.60 -15.23 1.80
CA ALA A 161 8.78 -16.68 1.75
C ALA A 161 8.76 -17.35 3.14
N GLY A 162 8.78 -16.56 4.21
CA GLY A 162 8.94 -17.05 5.57
C GLY A 162 10.34 -17.57 5.83
N ARG A 163 10.46 -18.65 6.57
CA ARG A 163 11.75 -19.22 6.95
C ARG A 163 12.46 -19.85 5.74
N SER A 164 13.73 -19.55 5.60
CA SER A 164 14.56 -20.16 4.56
C SER A 164 14.67 -21.68 4.75
N ILE A 165 14.60 -22.42 3.64
CA ILE A 165 14.91 -23.85 3.61
C ILE A 165 16.35 -23.97 3.13
N SER A 166 17.22 -24.55 3.94
CA SER A 166 18.64 -24.77 3.60
C SER A 166 19.10 -26.14 4.09
N THR A 167 20.19 -26.62 3.52
CA THR A 167 20.90 -27.79 4.07
C THR A 167 21.55 -27.39 5.39
N THR A 168 21.54 -28.28 6.34
CA THR A 168 22.25 -28.14 7.63
C THR A 168 23.73 -28.48 7.46
#